data_a84b6a83205f031ba45889afa28042cc
#
_entry.id   a84b6a83205f031ba45889afa28042cc
#
_cell.length_a   1.000
_cell.length_b   1.000
_cell.length_c   1.000
_cell.angle_alpha   90.00
_cell.angle_beta   90.00
_cell.angle_gamma   90.00
#
_symmetry.space_group_name_H-M   'P 1'
#
loop_
_entity.id
_entity.type
_entity.pdbx_description
1 polymer ?
#
loop_
_entity_poly.entity_id
_entity_poly.type
_entity_poly.pdbx_seq_one_letter_code
_entity_poly.pdbx_strand_id
1 'polypeptide(L)'
;MADNFGLKIGVEGEKEFKKALADINQSFKVLGSEMKLVSSQFDKNDKSVQALSARNNVLNKEIEAQRQKIDTLRSALQNASDSFGETDRRTQSWQIQLNNAEAALNDMERELSDNNAALEEANSNYGRAEDALEDMDHEMDDVTDSADDMGDEIDEAGDAAEKSESKFKGLGTVLKTVGAAMGAVVVAAGAAAIKLGKEVISSYADYEQLVGGVDTLFKDSSQKLQQYAANAYKTAGMSANDYMET
;
A
#
# COMPACT_ATOMS: atom_id res chain seq x y z
N MET A 1 -22.02 62.04 31.48
CA MET A 1 -21.28 61.07 30.59
C MET A 1 -20.58 60.13 31.52
N ALA A 2 -21.05 58.92 31.65
CA ALA A 2 -20.39 57.85 32.42
C ALA A 2 -19.37 57.21 31.54
N ASP A 3 -18.08 57.50 31.81
CA ASP A 3 -16.97 56.78 31.14
C ASP A 3 -17.01 55.31 31.57
N ASN A 4 -17.35 54.46 30.64
CA ASN A 4 -17.26 53.03 30.81
C ASN A 4 -15.77 52.64 30.82
N PHE A 5 -15.15 52.71 32.00
CA PHE A 5 -13.86 52.10 32.29
C PHE A 5 -14.08 50.59 32.45
N GLY A 6 -14.55 49.93 31.37
CA GLY A 6 -14.56 48.49 31.29
C GLY A 6 -13.20 48.04 30.82
N LEU A 7 -12.33 47.55 31.74
CA LEU A 7 -11.16 46.78 31.32
C LEU A 7 -11.63 45.68 30.35
N LYS A 8 -11.25 45.77 29.06
CA LYS A 8 -11.33 44.64 28.15
C LYS A 8 -10.30 43.60 28.62
N ILE A 9 -10.75 42.63 29.40
CA ILE A 9 -9.90 41.56 30.00
C ILE A 9 -9.62 40.42 29.02
N GLY A 10 -9.79 40.61 27.73
CA GLY A 10 -9.56 39.57 26.71
C GLY A 10 -9.12 40.16 25.38
N VAL A 11 -8.44 39.34 24.59
CA VAL A 11 -8.15 39.65 23.19
C VAL A 11 -9.45 39.66 22.41
N GLU A 12 -9.66 40.63 21.54
CA GLU A 12 -10.79 40.64 20.63
C GLU A 12 -10.70 39.36 19.79
N GLY A 13 -11.75 38.54 19.74
CA GLY A 13 -11.76 37.25 19.06
C GLY A 13 -11.16 36.06 19.86
N GLU A 14 -10.70 36.24 21.11
CA GLU A 14 -10.10 35.13 21.88
C GLU A 14 -11.05 33.92 22.04
N LYS A 15 -12.34 34.19 22.21
CA LYS A 15 -13.35 33.15 22.37
C LYS A 15 -13.52 32.35 21.06
N GLU A 16 -13.50 33.05 19.95
CA GLU A 16 -13.59 32.46 18.59
C GLU A 16 -12.35 31.62 18.28
N PHE A 17 -11.14 32.09 18.60
CA PHE A 17 -9.92 31.31 18.45
C PHE A 17 -9.92 30.05 19.32
N LYS A 18 -10.31 30.16 20.58
CA LYS A 18 -10.42 29.02 21.50
C LYS A 18 -11.44 28.01 21.00
N LYS A 19 -12.56 28.46 20.43
CA LYS A 19 -13.56 27.57 19.80
C LYS A 19 -12.99 26.88 18.57
N ALA A 20 -12.38 27.62 17.64
CA ALA A 20 -11.77 27.06 16.47
C ALA A 20 -10.70 26.00 16.81
N LEU A 21 -9.84 26.29 17.80
CA LEU A 21 -8.86 25.32 18.28
C LEU A 21 -9.50 24.10 18.95
N ALA A 22 -10.62 24.26 19.65
CA ALA A 22 -11.34 23.15 20.24
C ALA A 22 -11.93 22.24 19.13
N ASP A 23 -12.49 22.81 18.07
CA ASP A 23 -13.04 22.09 16.93
C ASP A 23 -11.92 21.33 16.18
N ILE A 24 -10.77 21.98 15.94
CA ILE A 24 -9.59 21.33 15.34
C ILE A 24 -9.06 20.20 16.24
N ASN A 25 -8.97 20.41 17.54
CA ASN A 25 -8.54 19.37 18.47
C ASN A 25 -9.52 18.19 18.53
N GLN A 26 -10.81 18.42 18.29
CA GLN A 26 -11.79 17.35 18.14
C GLN A 26 -11.55 16.56 16.85
N SER A 27 -11.22 17.23 15.74
CA SER A 27 -10.83 16.56 14.49
C SER A 27 -9.61 15.67 14.70
N PHE A 28 -8.58 16.12 15.43
CA PHE A 28 -7.44 15.26 15.78
C PHE A 28 -7.81 14.02 16.58
N LYS A 29 -8.82 14.09 17.47
CA LYS A 29 -9.29 12.89 18.17
C LYS A 29 -9.92 11.88 17.22
N VAL A 30 -10.67 12.35 16.23
CA VAL A 30 -11.24 11.49 15.19
C VAL A 30 -10.14 10.86 14.35
N LEU A 31 -9.21 11.67 13.82
CA LEU A 31 -8.07 11.20 13.03
C LEU A 31 -7.18 10.22 13.81
N GLY A 32 -6.89 10.49 15.07
CA GLY A 32 -6.18 9.56 15.93
C GLY A 32 -6.94 8.23 16.15
N SER A 33 -8.29 8.25 16.09
CA SER A 33 -9.10 7.02 16.10
C SER A 33 -9.01 6.29 14.74
N GLU A 34 -9.00 7.02 13.63
CA GLU A 34 -8.79 6.45 12.29
C GLU A 34 -7.39 5.81 12.20
N MET A 35 -6.35 6.49 12.68
CA MET A 35 -4.99 5.94 12.72
C MET A 35 -4.88 4.67 13.58
N LYS A 36 -5.59 4.60 14.71
CA LYS A 36 -5.68 3.39 15.52
C LYS A 36 -6.36 2.25 14.77
N LEU A 37 -7.39 2.56 14.00
CA LEU A 37 -8.07 1.55 13.19
C LEU A 37 -7.13 1.01 12.13
N VAL A 38 -6.43 1.85 11.39
CA VAL A 38 -5.38 1.45 10.42
C VAL A 38 -4.32 0.60 11.11
N SER A 39 -3.81 1.05 12.27
CA SER A 39 -2.80 0.30 13.04
C SER A 39 -3.31 -1.04 13.59
N SER A 40 -4.62 -1.25 13.69
CA SER A 40 -5.19 -2.54 14.09
C SER A 40 -5.32 -3.53 12.93
N GLN A 41 -5.30 -3.05 11.69
CA GLN A 41 -5.40 -3.86 10.48
C GLN A 41 -4.03 -4.35 9.98
N PHE A 42 -2.98 -3.61 10.27
CA PHE A 42 -1.62 -3.87 9.81
C PHE A 42 -0.67 -3.94 11.00
N ASP A 43 0.33 -4.81 10.93
CA ASP A 43 1.41 -4.82 11.94
C ASP A 43 2.13 -3.47 11.96
N LYS A 44 2.61 -3.07 13.14
CA LYS A 44 3.27 -1.77 13.33
C LYS A 44 4.43 -1.51 12.36
N ASN A 45 5.12 -2.56 11.96
CA ASN A 45 6.26 -2.51 11.04
C ASN A 45 5.91 -2.99 9.62
N ASP A 46 4.62 -3.16 9.32
CA ASP A 46 4.17 -3.51 7.99
C ASP A 46 4.47 -2.37 7.02
N LYS A 47 5.30 -2.67 6.03
CA LYS A 47 5.73 -1.76 4.95
C LYS A 47 5.09 -2.12 3.61
N SER A 48 4.03 -2.90 3.62
CA SER A 48 3.25 -3.14 2.41
C SER A 48 2.69 -1.83 1.85
N VAL A 49 2.52 -1.78 0.54
CA VAL A 49 1.92 -0.62 -0.15
C VAL A 49 0.57 -0.25 0.49
N GLN A 50 -0.23 -1.24 0.83
CA GLN A 50 -1.54 -1.07 1.48
C GLN A 50 -1.42 -0.41 2.86
N ALA A 51 -0.53 -0.92 3.71
CA ALA A 51 -0.34 -0.39 5.05
C ALA A 51 0.17 1.05 5.03
N LEU A 52 1.16 1.34 4.17
CA LEU A 52 1.74 2.66 4.02
C LEU A 52 0.73 3.65 3.42
N SER A 53 -0.01 3.25 2.39
CA SER A 53 -1.04 4.09 1.78
C SER A 53 -2.18 4.42 2.74
N ALA A 54 -2.63 3.44 3.53
CA ALA A 54 -3.66 3.66 4.54
C ALA A 54 -3.19 4.64 5.63
N ARG A 55 -1.94 4.50 6.10
CA ARG A 55 -1.34 5.44 7.06
C ARG A 55 -1.19 6.84 6.47
N ASN A 56 -0.70 6.95 5.24
CA ASN A 56 -0.51 8.24 4.57
C ASN A 56 -1.82 8.97 4.35
N ASN A 57 -2.92 8.27 4.08
CA ASN A 57 -4.23 8.89 3.94
C ASN A 57 -4.67 9.60 5.24
N VAL A 58 -4.50 8.96 6.39
CA VAL A 58 -4.82 9.58 7.69
C VAL A 58 -3.83 10.70 7.99
N LEU A 59 -2.54 10.48 7.78
CA LEU A 59 -1.47 11.44 8.06
C LEU A 59 -1.63 12.73 7.23
N ASN A 60 -2.04 12.64 5.96
CA ASN A 60 -2.35 13.82 5.16
C ASN A 60 -3.50 14.65 5.73
N LYS A 61 -4.54 14.00 6.26
CA LYS A 61 -5.64 14.70 6.95
C LYS A 61 -5.16 15.36 8.25
N GLU A 62 -4.27 14.70 8.99
CA GLU A 62 -3.66 15.25 10.21
C GLU A 62 -2.78 16.47 9.89
N ILE A 63 -1.98 16.44 8.84
CA ILE A 63 -1.18 17.56 8.35
C ILE A 63 -2.07 18.75 7.98
N GLU A 64 -3.16 18.51 7.27
CA GLU A 64 -4.10 19.58 6.90
C GLU A 64 -4.74 20.22 8.16
N ALA A 65 -5.20 19.41 9.10
CA ALA A 65 -5.73 19.90 10.37
C ALA A 65 -4.67 20.68 11.19
N GLN A 66 -3.40 20.24 11.12
CA GLN A 66 -2.30 20.92 11.80
C GLN A 66 -1.97 22.26 11.17
N ARG A 67 -2.03 22.38 9.85
CA ARG A 67 -1.87 23.65 9.14
C ARG A 67 -2.97 24.64 9.53
N GLN A 68 -4.22 24.20 9.56
CA GLN A 68 -5.35 25.03 10.04
C GLN A 68 -5.17 25.48 11.48
N LYS A 69 -4.64 24.61 12.35
CA LYS A 69 -4.30 24.96 13.73
C LYS A 69 -3.22 26.05 13.79
N ILE A 70 -2.18 25.94 12.99
CA ILE A 70 -1.09 26.91 12.90
C ILE A 70 -1.62 28.29 12.46
N ASP A 71 -2.45 28.33 11.43
CA ASP A 71 -3.03 29.58 10.93
C ASP A 71 -3.94 30.25 11.98
N THR A 72 -4.73 29.45 12.71
CA THR A 72 -5.53 29.93 13.83
C THR A 72 -4.66 30.49 14.97
N LEU A 73 -3.55 29.80 15.29
CA LEU A 73 -2.61 30.23 16.32
C LEU A 73 -1.82 31.48 15.92
N ARG A 74 -1.45 31.63 14.66
CA ARG A 74 -0.80 32.84 14.12
C ARG A 74 -1.72 34.04 14.25
N SER A 75 -2.99 33.89 13.89
CA SER A 75 -3.99 34.93 14.01
C SER A 75 -4.23 35.32 15.48
N ALA A 76 -4.30 34.33 16.38
CA ALA A 76 -4.45 34.57 17.82
C ALA A 76 -3.23 35.26 18.42
N LEU A 77 -2.02 34.87 18.02
CA LEU A 77 -0.76 35.48 18.45
C LEU A 77 -0.69 36.95 18.02
N GLN A 78 -1.01 37.24 16.74
CA GLN A 78 -1.03 38.61 16.24
C GLN A 78 -1.99 39.49 17.02
N ASN A 79 -3.23 39.04 17.23
CA ASN A 79 -4.21 39.78 18.00
C ASN A 79 -3.79 40.00 19.48
N ALA A 80 -3.11 39.00 20.05
CA ALA A 80 -2.59 39.13 21.42
C ALA A 80 -1.43 40.14 21.48
N SER A 81 -0.53 40.13 20.51
CA SER A 81 0.59 41.04 20.38
C SER A 81 0.10 42.49 20.23
N ASP A 82 -0.88 42.72 19.36
CA ASP A 82 -1.48 44.03 19.13
C ASP A 82 -2.22 44.56 20.35
N SER A 83 -2.85 43.68 21.15
CA SER A 83 -3.66 44.04 22.30
C SER A 83 -2.85 44.25 23.59
N PHE A 84 -1.79 43.47 23.79
CA PHE A 84 -1.08 43.39 25.08
C PHE A 84 0.44 43.62 24.96
N GLY A 85 0.98 43.59 23.75
CA GLY A 85 2.42 43.61 23.46
C GLY A 85 3.07 42.21 23.51
N GLU A 86 4.23 42.12 22.89
CA GLU A 86 4.96 40.83 22.70
C GLU A 86 5.42 40.20 24.03
N THR A 87 5.72 40.99 25.04
CA THR A 87 6.23 40.53 26.34
C THR A 87 5.14 40.10 27.32
N ASP A 88 3.86 40.31 26.99
CA ASP A 88 2.77 39.87 27.83
C ASP A 88 2.67 38.34 27.90
N ARG A 89 2.38 37.81 29.09
CA ARG A 89 2.29 36.35 29.30
C ARG A 89 1.24 35.67 28.41
N ARG A 90 0.17 36.38 28.04
CA ARG A 90 -0.89 35.86 27.16
C ARG A 90 -0.34 35.70 25.72
N THR A 91 0.39 36.71 25.23
CA THR A 91 1.07 36.65 23.92
C THR A 91 2.10 35.55 23.91
N GLN A 92 2.94 35.43 24.93
CA GLN A 92 3.91 34.34 25.04
C GLN A 92 3.24 32.96 25.09
N SER A 93 2.07 32.84 25.71
CA SER A 93 1.32 31.58 25.72
C SER A 93 0.88 31.15 24.31
N TRP A 94 0.43 32.08 23.46
CA TRP A 94 0.09 31.81 22.07
C TRP A 94 1.34 31.44 21.24
N GLN A 95 2.48 32.11 21.47
CA GLN A 95 3.75 31.81 20.81
C GLN A 95 4.22 30.38 21.14
N ILE A 96 4.13 29.96 22.40
CA ILE A 96 4.49 28.58 22.77
C ILE A 96 3.61 27.58 22.09
N GLN A 97 2.29 27.81 21.99
CA GLN A 97 1.37 26.94 21.31
C GLN A 97 1.66 26.87 19.81
N LEU A 98 2.00 28.00 19.18
CA LEU A 98 2.39 28.06 17.77
C LEU A 98 3.66 27.25 17.52
N ASN A 99 4.72 27.47 18.30
CA ASN A 99 5.98 26.73 18.16
C ASN A 99 5.77 25.21 18.30
N ASN A 100 4.94 24.78 19.26
CA ASN A 100 4.61 23.38 19.45
C ASN A 100 3.80 22.81 18.25
N ALA A 101 2.91 23.62 17.68
CA ALA A 101 2.13 23.21 16.51
C ALA A 101 3.02 23.09 15.26
N GLU A 102 3.95 24.01 15.06
CA GLU A 102 4.91 23.96 13.94
C GLU A 102 5.87 22.78 14.09
N ALA A 103 6.35 22.48 15.30
CA ALA A 103 7.15 21.30 15.57
C ALA A 103 6.40 20.01 15.24
N ALA A 104 5.14 19.90 15.65
CA ALA A 104 4.30 18.74 15.32
C ALA A 104 4.05 18.59 13.82
N LEU A 105 3.88 19.70 13.08
CA LEU A 105 3.76 19.65 11.62
C LEU A 105 5.04 19.08 10.98
N ASN A 106 6.20 19.55 11.41
CA ASN A 106 7.48 19.05 10.90
C ASN A 106 7.69 17.55 11.17
N ASP A 107 7.19 17.05 12.30
CA ASP A 107 7.26 15.63 12.63
C ASP A 107 6.33 14.80 11.71
N MET A 108 5.11 15.25 11.48
CA MET A 108 4.16 14.61 10.57
C MET A 108 4.66 14.62 9.11
N GLU A 109 5.21 15.74 8.64
CA GLU A 109 5.75 15.86 7.27
C GLU A 109 6.97 14.96 7.08
N ARG A 110 7.80 14.75 8.11
CA ARG A 110 8.89 13.77 8.09
C ARG A 110 8.36 12.35 7.99
N GLU A 111 7.39 11.99 8.83
CA GLU A 111 6.78 10.67 8.79
C GLU A 111 6.15 10.38 7.42
N LEU A 112 5.46 11.36 6.83
CA LEU A 112 4.91 11.24 5.48
C LEU A 112 6.01 11.03 4.42
N SER A 113 7.13 11.76 4.54
CA SER A 113 8.28 11.60 3.65
C SER A 113 8.91 10.21 3.75
N ASP A 114 9.08 9.70 4.97
CA ASP A 114 9.64 8.38 5.23
C ASP A 114 8.72 7.26 4.68
N ASN A 115 7.42 7.41 4.88
CA ASN A 115 6.43 6.49 4.33
C ASN A 115 6.41 6.51 2.79
N ASN A 116 6.52 7.69 2.17
CA ASN A 116 6.58 7.81 0.71
C ASN A 116 7.84 7.16 0.13
N ALA A 117 9.01 7.33 0.79
CA ALA A 117 10.24 6.66 0.38
C ALA A 117 10.10 5.12 0.47
N ALA A 118 9.45 4.63 1.54
CA ALA A 118 9.16 3.21 1.67
C ALA A 118 8.17 2.68 0.62
N LEU A 119 7.20 3.51 0.21
CA LEU A 119 6.27 3.19 -0.88
C LEU A 119 7.00 3.07 -2.23
N GLU A 120 7.91 4.01 -2.52
CA GLU A 120 8.73 3.95 -3.74
C GLU A 120 9.61 2.69 -3.77
N GLU A 121 10.21 2.33 -2.63
CA GLU A 121 11.00 1.10 -2.50
C GLU A 121 10.12 -0.14 -2.72
N ALA A 122 8.94 -0.20 -2.10
CA ALA A 122 8.00 -1.31 -2.27
C ALA A 122 7.58 -1.46 -3.73
N ASN A 123 7.17 -0.38 -4.38
CA ASN A 123 6.77 -0.39 -5.79
C ASN A 123 7.92 -0.81 -6.72
N SER A 124 9.15 -0.35 -6.46
CA SER A 124 10.33 -0.79 -7.23
C SER A 124 10.62 -2.29 -7.06
N ASN A 125 10.39 -2.83 -5.87
CA ASN A 125 10.54 -4.27 -5.63
C ASN A 125 9.49 -5.09 -6.39
N TYR A 126 8.26 -4.59 -6.53
CA TYR A 126 7.23 -5.23 -7.36
C TYR A 126 7.61 -5.23 -8.84
N GLY A 127 8.07 -4.10 -9.40
CA GLY A 127 8.54 -4.03 -10.78
C GLY A 127 9.68 -5.01 -11.05
N ARG A 128 10.67 -5.10 -10.15
CA ARG A 128 11.76 -6.08 -10.30
C ARG A 128 11.31 -7.53 -10.19
N ALA A 129 10.27 -7.82 -9.41
CA ALA A 129 9.70 -9.16 -9.34
C ALA A 129 8.93 -9.51 -10.63
N GLU A 130 8.26 -8.53 -11.22
CA GLU A 130 7.59 -8.68 -12.53
C GLU A 130 8.61 -8.96 -13.63
N ASP A 131 9.67 -8.14 -13.72
CA ASP A 131 10.78 -8.35 -14.67
C ASP A 131 11.43 -9.73 -14.50
N ALA A 132 11.69 -10.16 -13.26
CA ALA A 132 12.28 -11.48 -12.99
C ALA A 132 11.35 -12.65 -13.36
N LEU A 133 10.04 -12.46 -13.32
CA LEU A 133 9.07 -13.46 -13.77
C LEU A 133 8.99 -13.51 -15.30
N GLU A 134 9.12 -12.38 -15.98
CA GLU A 134 9.21 -12.33 -17.44
C GLU A 134 10.50 -13.01 -17.94
N ASP A 135 11.64 -12.75 -17.30
CA ASP A 135 12.91 -13.42 -17.58
C ASP A 135 12.79 -14.94 -17.36
N MET A 136 12.14 -15.36 -16.27
CA MET A 136 11.90 -16.78 -15.99
C MET A 136 10.97 -17.44 -17.02
N ASP A 137 9.98 -16.72 -17.55
CA ASP A 137 9.10 -17.17 -18.64
C ASP A 137 9.94 -17.47 -19.89
N HIS A 138 10.83 -16.56 -20.27
CA HIS A 138 11.73 -16.74 -21.40
C HIS A 138 12.72 -17.90 -21.22
N GLU A 139 13.36 -17.99 -20.04
CA GLU A 139 14.26 -19.13 -19.75
C GLU A 139 13.53 -20.47 -19.78
N MET A 140 12.24 -20.50 -19.40
CA MET A 140 11.43 -21.70 -19.43
C MET A 140 11.02 -22.08 -20.85
N ASP A 141 10.76 -21.12 -21.73
CA ASP A 141 10.53 -21.37 -23.16
C ASP A 141 11.79 -21.95 -23.79
N ASP A 142 13.00 -21.44 -23.51
CA ASP A 142 14.28 -21.97 -23.97
C ASP A 142 14.53 -23.40 -23.48
N VAL A 143 14.15 -23.72 -22.22
CA VAL A 143 14.25 -25.11 -21.70
C VAL A 143 13.25 -26.03 -22.40
N THR A 144 12.08 -25.53 -22.73
CA THR A 144 11.04 -26.28 -23.44
C THR A 144 11.51 -26.62 -24.86
N ASP A 145 12.03 -25.62 -25.59
CA ASP A 145 12.58 -25.82 -26.94
C ASP A 145 13.76 -26.81 -26.92
N SER A 146 14.65 -26.69 -25.91
CA SER A 146 15.77 -27.62 -25.74
C SER A 146 15.32 -29.05 -25.42
N ALA A 147 14.20 -29.20 -24.70
CA ALA A 147 13.64 -30.52 -24.41
C ALA A 147 12.96 -31.14 -25.63
N ASP A 148 12.32 -30.35 -26.47
CA ASP A 148 11.73 -30.77 -27.73
C ASP A 148 12.84 -31.20 -28.72
N ASP A 149 13.93 -30.41 -28.87
CA ASP A 149 15.10 -30.73 -29.66
C ASP A 149 15.73 -32.07 -29.21
N MET A 150 15.87 -32.27 -27.89
CA MET A 150 16.39 -33.51 -27.34
C MET A 150 15.43 -34.69 -27.58
N GLY A 151 14.12 -34.45 -27.57
CA GLY A 151 13.11 -35.43 -27.94
C GLY A 151 13.29 -35.90 -29.41
N ASP A 152 13.45 -34.95 -30.32
CA ASP A 152 13.68 -35.21 -31.74
C ASP A 152 14.98 -35.97 -31.99
N GLU A 153 16.09 -35.60 -31.31
CA GLU A 153 17.37 -36.33 -31.41
C GLU A 153 17.27 -37.77 -30.88
N ILE A 154 16.49 -38.02 -29.82
CA ILE A 154 16.24 -39.37 -29.30
C ILE A 154 15.38 -40.17 -30.29
N ASP A 155 14.39 -39.54 -30.92
CA ASP A 155 13.58 -40.16 -31.95
C ASP A 155 14.41 -40.55 -33.20
N GLU A 156 15.31 -39.63 -33.67
CA GLU A 156 16.25 -39.94 -34.75
C GLU A 156 17.20 -41.09 -34.40
N ALA A 157 17.72 -41.11 -33.16
CA ALA A 157 18.55 -42.19 -32.67
C ALA A 157 17.78 -43.52 -32.62
N GLY A 158 16.49 -43.46 -32.22
CA GLY A 158 15.58 -44.60 -32.25
C GLY A 158 15.35 -45.15 -33.65
N ASP A 159 15.12 -44.28 -34.64
CA ASP A 159 14.96 -44.66 -36.06
C ASP A 159 16.24 -45.25 -36.64
N ALA A 160 17.41 -44.67 -36.30
CA ALA A 160 18.70 -45.21 -36.69
C ALA A 160 18.97 -46.61 -36.11
N ALA A 161 18.57 -46.82 -34.84
CA ALA A 161 18.67 -48.11 -34.17
C ALA A 161 17.73 -49.18 -34.80
N GLU A 162 16.53 -48.80 -35.24
CA GLU A 162 15.61 -49.69 -35.95
C GLU A 162 16.13 -50.10 -37.38
N LYS A 163 16.85 -49.18 -38.06
CA LYS A 163 17.40 -49.36 -39.36
C LYS A 163 18.69 -50.24 -39.36
N SER A 164 19.41 -50.28 -38.25
CA SER A 164 20.60 -51.15 -38.09
C SER A 164 20.19 -52.49 -37.52
N GLU A 165 20.29 -53.53 -38.35
CA GLU A 165 20.01 -54.96 -38.12
C GLU A 165 19.54 -55.42 -36.73
N SER A 166 18.53 -56.22 -36.75
CA SER A 166 17.81 -57.08 -35.76
C SER A 166 18.23 -57.13 -34.26
N LYS A 167 19.41 -56.65 -33.88
CA LYS A 167 19.89 -56.60 -32.48
C LYS A 167 19.39 -55.39 -31.67
N PHE A 168 18.90 -54.36 -32.37
CA PHE A 168 18.46 -53.08 -31.72
C PHE A 168 16.97 -52.77 -31.88
N LYS A 169 16.19 -53.70 -32.44
CA LYS A 169 14.77 -53.50 -32.75
C LYS A 169 13.89 -53.14 -31.57
N GLY A 170 14.29 -53.47 -30.35
CA GLY A 170 13.59 -53.10 -29.14
C GLY A 170 14.05 -51.79 -28.53
N LEU A 171 15.28 -51.32 -28.86
CA LEU A 171 15.87 -50.13 -28.27
C LEU A 171 15.27 -48.84 -28.85
N GLY A 172 14.99 -48.82 -30.16
CA GLY A 172 14.38 -47.69 -30.85
C GLY A 172 13.01 -47.30 -30.28
N THR A 173 12.17 -48.31 -30.02
CA THR A 173 10.84 -48.06 -29.41
C THR A 173 10.95 -47.50 -27.98
N VAL A 174 11.94 -47.99 -27.20
CA VAL A 174 12.17 -47.47 -25.82
C VAL A 174 12.68 -46.02 -25.86
N LEU A 175 13.61 -45.69 -26.78
CA LEU A 175 14.14 -44.34 -26.91
C LEU A 175 13.06 -43.32 -27.32
N LYS A 176 12.18 -43.64 -28.27
CA LYS A 176 11.04 -42.81 -28.67
C LYS A 176 10.07 -42.55 -27.50
N THR A 177 9.77 -43.56 -26.69
CA THR A 177 8.89 -43.43 -25.56
C THR A 177 9.50 -42.55 -24.46
N VAL A 178 10.82 -42.64 -24.24
CA VAL A 178 11.55 -41.83 -23.27
C VAL A 178 11.60 -40.37 -23.73
N GLY A 179 11.89 -40.10 -25.01
CA GLY A 179 11.93 -38.74 -25.56
C GLY A 179 10.61 -38.02 -25.42
N ALA A 180 9.51 -38.64 -25.83
CA ALA A 180 8.18 -38.06 -25.69
C ALA A 180 7.75 -37.84 -24.22
N ALA A 181 8.16 -38.72 -23.30
CA ALA A 181 7.88 -38.58 -21.90
C ALA A 181 8.66 -37.41 -21.23
N MET A 182 9.93 -37.21 -21.63
CA MET A 182 10.76 -36.11 -21.11
C MET A 182 10.24 -34.74 -21.56
N GLY A 183 9.91 -34.55 -22.84
CA GLY A 183 9.33 -33.32 -23.35
C GLY A 183 8.04 -32.96 -22.63
N ALA A 184 7.11 -33.89 -22.46
CA ALA A 184 5.84 -33.66 -21.79
C ALA A 184 5.99 -33.27 -20.30
N VAL A 185 6.99 -33.79 -19.58
CA VAL A 185 7.24 -33.47 -18.17
C VAL A 185 7.78 -32.05 -18.03
N VAL A 186 8.72 -31.64 -18.90
CA VAL A 186 9.30 -30.27 -18.82
C VAL A 186 8.26 -29.21 -19.15
N VAL A 187 7.46 -29.40 -20.22
CA VAL A 187 6.38 -28.44 -20.57
C VAL A 187 5.34 -28.33 -19.47
N ALA A 188 4.91 -29.45 -18.86
CA ALA A 188 3.91 -29.44 -17.80
C ALA A 188 4.41 -28.75 -16.55
N ALA A 189 5.66 -28.97 -16.12
CA ALA A 189 6.24 -28.36 -14.94
C ALA A 189 6.45 -26.84 -15.13
N GLY A 190 6.94 -26.42 -16.31
CA GLY A 190 7.17 -25.03 -16.64
C GLY A 190 5.89 -24.22 -16.69
N ALA A 191 4.90 -24.69 -17.44
CA ALA A 191 3.60 -24.02 -17.54
C ALA A 191 2.89 -23.85 -16.19
N ALA A 192 3.03 -24.81 -15.28
CA ALA A 192 2.46 -24.72 -13.93
C ALA A 192 3.14 -23.64 -13.07
N ALA A 193 4.47 -23.52 -13.13
CA ALA A 193 5.23 -22.53 -12.35
C ALA A 193 4.93 -21.09 -12.81
N ILE A 194 4.89 -20.85 -14.12
CA ILE A 194 4.58 -19.55 -14.72
C ILE A 194 3.14 -19.15 -14.41
N LYS A 195 2.20 -20.07 -14.55
CA LYS A 195 0.79 -19.80 -14.27
C LYS A 195 0.57 -19.37 -12.83
N LEU A 196 1.20 -20.07 -11.86
CA LEU A 196 1.13 -19.69 -10.45
C LEU A 196 1.72 -18.30 -10.19
N GLY A 197 2.87 -17.96 -10.79
CA GLY A 197 3.48 -16.64 -10.66
C GLY A 197 2.58 -15.52 -11.21
N LYS A 198 2.05 -15.70 -12.42
CA LYS A 198 1.14 -14.73 -13.06
C LYS A 198 -0.17 -14.56 -12.27
N GLU A 199 -0.75 -15.66 -11.76
CA GLU A 199 -1.97 -15.61 -10.94
C GLU A 199 -1.77 -14.84 -9.62
N VAL A 200 -0.62 -14.97 -8.98
CA VAL A 200 -0.32 -14.24 -7.73
C VAL A 200 -0.23 -12.74 -7.98
N ILE A 201 0.50 -12.31 -9.02
CA ILE A 201 0.66 -10.89 -9.35
C ILE A 201 -0.66 -10.29 -9.83
N SER A 202 -1.39 -10.97 -10.70
CA SER A 202 -2.70 -10.52 -11.19
C SER A 202 -3.68 -10.35 -10.03
N SER A 203 -3.78 -11.34 -9.16
CA SER A 203 -4.69 -11.28 -8.00
C SER A 203 -4.35 -10.12 -7.05
N TYR A 204 -3.08 -9.73 -6.95
CA TYR A 204 -2.66 -8.59 -6.13
C TYR A 204 -3.02 -7.25 -6.79
N ALA A 205 -2.80 -7.11 -8.09
CA ALA A 205 -3.19 -5.93 -8.86
C ALA A 205 -4.71 -5.73 -8.85
N ASP A 206 -5.48 -6.81 -9.01
CA ASP A 206 -6.94 -6.80 -8.91
C ASP A 206 -7.41 -6.36 -7.52
N TYR A 207 -6.75 -6.83 -6.45
CA TYR A 207 -7.05 -6.40 -5.09
C TYR A 207 -6.85 -4.89 -4.89
N GLU A 208 -5.74 -4.32 -5.35
CA GLU A 208 -5.50 -2.86 -5.26
C GLU A 208 -6.55 -2.06 -6.04
N GLN A 209 -6.93 -2.52 -7.22
CA GLN A 209 -7.95 -1.87 -8.03
C GLN A 209 -9.33 -1.92 -7.35
N LEU A 210 -9.69 -3.05 -6.75
CA LEU A 210 -10.94 -3.23 -6.02
C LEU A 210 -10.99 -2.37 -4.76
N VAL A 211 -9.91 -2.28 -4.00
CA VAL A 211 -9.79 -1.38 -2.83
C VAL A 211 -10.00 0.08 -3.26
N GLY A 212 -9.36 0.53 -4.34
CA GLY A 212 -9.56 1.88 -4.88
C GLY A 212 -11.00 2.13 -5.34
N GLY A 213 -11.64 1.13 -5.96
CA GLY A 213 -13.05 1.16 -6.34
C GLY A 213 -13.99 1.28 -5.14
N VAL A 214 -13.77 0.45 -4.14
CA VAL A 214 -14.54 0.45 -2.87
C VAL A 214 -14.40 1.79 -2.14
N ASP A 215 -13.21 2.37 -2.08
CA ASP A 215 -12.98 3.68 -1.47
C ASP A 215 -13.72 4.80 -2.21
N THR A 216 -13.77 4.72 -3.53
CA THR A 216 -14.46 5.71 -4.36
C THR A 216 -15.97 5.64 -4.21
N LEU A 217 -16.54 4.44 -4.16
CA LEU A 217 -17.98 4.19 -4.14
C LEU A 217 -18.59 4.32 -2.74
N PHE A 218 -17.90 3.81 -1.72
CA PHE A 218 -18.45 3.66 -0.36
C PHE A 218 -17.90 4.67 0.64
N LYS A 219 -16.87 5.46 0.27
CA LYS A 219 -16.30 6.55 1.10
C LYS A 219 -16.16 6.15 2.59
N ASP A 220 -16.99 6.72 3.46
CA ASP A 220 -16.93 6.48 4.91
C ASP A 220 -17.23 5.03 5.33
N SER A 221 -17.82 4.22 4.45
CA SER A 221 -18.11 2.80 4.70
C SER A 221 -17.12 1.84 4.06
N SER A 222 -16.16 2.34 3.26
CA SER A 222 -15.20 1.52 2.52
C SER A 222 -14.34 0.64 3.45
N GLN A 223 -13.89 1.17 4.57
CA GLN A 223 -13.09 0.45 5.55
C GLN A 223 -13.83 -0.77 6.15
N LYS A 224 -15.13 -0.66 6.39
CA LYS A 224 -15.92 -1.79 6.87
C LYS A 224 -16.02 -2.88 5.83
N LEU A 225 -16.21 -2.49 4.57
CA LEU A 225 -16.32 -3.42 3.45
C LEU A 225 -14.99 -4.18 3.25
N GLN A 226 -13.87 -3.47 3.30
CA GLN A 226 -12.53 -4.05 3.24
C GLN A 226 -12.25 -5.00 4.41
N GLN A 227 -12.70 -4.67 5.63
CA GLN A 227 -12.61 -5.58 6.78
C GLN A 227 -13.43 -6.85 6.60
N TYR A 228 -14.63 -6.74 6.03
CA TYR A 228 -15.44 -7.92 5.72
C TYR A 228 -14.79 -8.75 4.62
N ALA A 229 -14.22 -8.10 3.58
CA ALA A 229 -13.47 -8.78 2.52
C ALA A 229 -12.26 -9.54 3.08
N ALA A 230 -11.46 -8.91 3.94
CA ALA A 230 -10.29 -9.55 4.58
C ALA A 230 -10.67 -10.77 5.44
N ASN A 231 -11.90 -10.82 5.98
CA ASN A 231 -12.39 -11.93 6.75
C ASN A 231 -13.29 -12.91 5.96
N ALA A 232 -13.55 -12.63 4.68
CA ALA A 232 -14.47 -13.41 3.84
C ALA A 232 -14.05 -14.88 3.70
N TYR A 233 -12.75 -15.16 3.69
CA TYR A 233 -12.24 -16.55 3.68
C TYR A 233 -12.70 -17.36 4.90
N LYS A 234 -12.73 -16.73 6.07
CA LYS A 234 -13.14 -17.41 7.33
C LYS A 234 -14.65 -17.53 7.47
N THR A 235 -15.39 -16.57 6.91
CA THR A 235 -16.86 -16.44 7.12
C THR A 235 -17.67 -17.02 5.98
N ALA A 236 -17.18 -16.91 4.74
CA ALA A 236 -17.89 -17.27 3.51
C ALA A 236 -17.09 -18.21 2.59
N GLY A 237 -15.80 -18.49 2.91
CA GLY A 237 -14.96 -19.38 2.11
C GLY A 237 -14.57 -18.81 0.74
N MET A 238 -14.63 -17.48 0.57
CA MET A 238 -14.28 -16.78 -0.67
C MET A 238 -13.09 -15.85 -0.47
N SER A 239 -12.39 -15.50 -1.55
CA SER A 239 -11.27 -14.56 -1.49
C SER A 239 -11.75 -13.13 -1.19
N ALA A 240 -10.85 -12.25 -0.75
CA ALA A 240 -11.16 -10.84 -0.56
C ALA A 240 -11.59 -10.15 -1.87
N ASN A 241 -10.97 -10.54 -2.99
CA ASN A 241 -11.32 -10.04 -4.31
C ASN A 241 -12.76 -10.40 -4.68
N ASP A 242 -13.12 -11.69 -4.61
CA ASP A 242 -14.48 -12.16 -4.92
C ASP A 242 -15.53 -11.49 -4.05
N TYR A 243 -15.21 -11.18 -2.79
CA TYR A 243 -16.12 -10.48 -1.89
C TYR A 243 -16.31 -9.01 -2.27
N MET A 244 -15.27 -8.34 -2.80
CA MET A 244 -15.35 -6.94 -3.20
C MET A 244 -15.96 -6.74 -4.59
N GLU A 245 -16.01 -7.80 -5.43
CA GLU A 245 -16.66 -7.79 -6.74
C GLU A 245 -18.18 -7.99 -6.67
N THR A 246 -18.71 -8.54 -5.57
CA THR A 246 -20.13 -8.83 -5.38
C THR A 246 -20.87 -7.66 -4.75
#